data_9db35130c137c4d6118f310246743507
#
_entry.id   9db35130c137c4d6118f310246743507
#
_cell.length_a   1.000
_cell.length_b   1.000
_cell.length_c   1.000
_cell.angle_alpha   90.00
_cell.angle_beta   90.00
_cell.angle_gamma   90.00
#
_symmetry.space_group_name_H-M   'P 1'
#
loop_
_entity.id
_entity.type
_entity.pdbx_description
1 polymer ?
#
loop_
_entity_poly.entity_id
_entity_poly.type
_entity_poly.pdbx_seq_one_letter_code
_entity_poly.pdbx_strand_id
1 'polypeptide(L)'
;FTYVTISEESSEKDGKMFRPTASVNAYFDAKTGELLSFNRYSYDIIKPDSSKEKKDNTAALEKADTFLEKYFADKTAASEKENGDSVFRVRLVNDIPYGDNYITASWDGENNRIDSFSCRWDEDVSKMPKPENIISAEDAAAKMFAKYPIELRYIKSDKKYVKCWTFSEIGVNINAFDGKIVGWDGEEVKDDRSGTYSDIDGHWIKDIAKKLADYGIAIDGDKLRPDEEITQAEFLKLVYSGMSGSYYDMDIDWLYRRMNDTRVLPESENASDEKVTRENAIRYLLRAMGIRDVA
;
A
#
# COMPACT_ATOMS: atom_id res chain seq x y z
N PHE A 1 1.12 -10.48 -20.34
CA PHE A 1 1.67 -9.14 -20.67
C PHE A 1 2.90 -9.30 -21.52
N THR A 2 3.06 -8.43 -22.52
CA THR A 2 4.31 -8.25 -23.24
C THR A 2 4.94 -6.95 -22.74
N TYR A 3 6.16 -7.05 -22.26
CA TYR A 3 6.91 -5.89 -21.77
C TYR A 3 7.97 -5.49 -22.80
N VAL A 4 8.03 -4.21 -23.12
CA VAL A 4 9.01 -3.64 -24.03
C VAL A 4 9.70 -2.49 -23.32
N THR A 5 11.03 -2.56 -23.24
CA THR A 5 11.87 -1.43 -22.82
C THR A 5 12.62 -0.90 -24.04
N ILE A 6 12.51 0.40 -24.25
CA ILE A 6 13.33 1.14 -25.21
C ILE A 6 14.19 2.09 -24.40
N SER A 7 15.50 1.90 -24.43
CA SER A 7 16.47 2.79 -23.79
C SER A 7 17.57 3.15 -24.77
N GLU A 8 18.18 4.30 -24.55
CA GLU A 8 19.45 4.61 -25.21
C GLU A 8 20.50 3.59 -24.76
N GLU A 9 21.36 3.15 -25.69
CA GLU A 9 22.46 2.26 -25.32
C GLU A 9 23.43 2.99 -24.40
N SER A 10 23.86 2.31 -23.34
CA SER A 10 24.96 2.79 -22.52
C SER A 10 26.22 2.76 -23.36
N SER A 11 26.91 3.89 -23.48
CA SER A 11 28.15 4.03 -24.25
C SER A 11 29.35 4.19 -23.32
N GLU A 12 30.48 3.59 -23.69
CA GLU A 12 31.74 3.84 -23.02
C GLU A 12 32.55 4.86 -23.84
N LYS A 13 32.93 5.97 -23.21
CA LYS A 13 33.80 6.96 -23.79
C LYS A 13 34.86 7.36 -22.76
N ASP A 14 36.11 7.29 -23.15
CA ASP A 14 37.25 7.64 -22.29
C ASP A 14 37.30 6.88 -20.97
N GLY A 15 36.94 5.58 -20.98
CA GLY A 15 36.90 4.72 -19.78
C GLY A 15 35.76 5.05 -18.78
N LYS A 16 34.81 5.87 -19.18
CA LYS A 16 33.62 6.19 -18.37
C LYS A 16 32.38 5.61 -19.03
N MET A 17 31.61 4.86 -18.26
CA MET A 17 30.29 4.38 -18.67
C MET A 17 29.28 5.53 -18.58
N PHE A 18 28.70 5.88 -19.72
CA PHE A 18 27.56 6.78 -19.77
C PHE A 18 26.27 5.95 -19.65
N ARG A 19 25.46 6.28 -18.67
CA ARG A 19 24.12 5.69 -18.53
C ARG A 19 23.17 6.34 -19.54
N PRO A 20 22.14 5.62 -20.02
CA PRO A 20 21.12 6.22 -20.86
C PRO A 20 20.47 7.41 -20.15
N THR A 21 20.25 8.49 -20.88
CA THR A 21 19.63 9.72 -20.35
C THR A 21 18.11 9.60 -20.27
N ALA A 22 17.54 8.69 -21.04
CA ALA A 22 16.10 8.41 -21.01
C ALA A 22 15.78 6.95 -21.36
N SER A 23 14.67 6.46 -20.84
CA SER A 23 14.08 5.18 -21.23
C SER A 23 12.56 5.28 -21.30
N VAL A 24 11.94 4.42 -22.11
CA VAL A 24 10.49 4.22 -22.16
C VAL A 24 10.20 2.76 -21.85
N ASN A 25 9.35 2.53 -20.87
CA ASN A 25 8.82 1.21 -20.58
C ASN A 25 7.37 1.16 -21.02
N ALA A 26 6.99 0.14 -21.79
CA ALA A 26 5.63 -0.05 -22.28
C ALA A 26 5.14 -1.47 -21.98
N TYR A 27 3.88 -1.60 -21.58
CA TYR A 27 3.21 -2.86 -21.31
C TYR A 27 2.03 -3.00 -22.25
N PHE A 28 1.95 -4.15 -22.89
CA PHE A 28 0.87 -4.48 -23.80
C PHE A 28 0.14 -5.73 -23.31
N ASP A 29 -1.15 -5.80 -23.60
CA ASP A 29 -1.87 -7.05 -23.49
C ASP A 29 -1.34 -8.05 -24.53
N ALA A 30 -0.96 -9.24 -24.06
CA ALA A 30 -0.33 -10.24 -24.93
C ALA A 30 -1.30 -10.89 -25.93
N LYS A 31 -2.61 -10.78 -25.69
CA LYS A 31 -3.65 -11.37 -26.56
C LYS A 31 -4.16 -10.36 -27.57
N THR A 32 -4.46 -9.15 -27.12
CA THR A 32 -5.07 -8.10 -27.94
C THR A 32 -4.06 -7.17 -28.58
N GLY A 33 -2.84 -7.07 -28.02
CA GLY A 33 -1.83 -6.09 -28.43
C GLY A 33 -2.16 -4.67 -27.95
N GLU A 34 -3.20 -4.49 -27.12
CA GLU A 34 -3.58 -3.18 -26.59
C GLU A 34 -2.49 -2.64 -25.66
N LEU A 35 -2.18 -1.35 -25.76
CA LEU A 35 -1.28 -0.66 -24.86
C LEU A 35 -1.96 -0.47 -23.50
N LEU A 36 -1.41 -1.09 -22.46
CA LEU A 36 -1.92 -1.00 -21.09
C LEU A 36 -1.27 0.12 -20.30
N SER A 37 0.03 0.31 -20.49
CA SER A 37 0.70 1.45 -19.89
C SER A 37 2.01 1.75 -20.59
N PHE A 38 2.45 2.99 -20.50
CA PHE A 38 3.84 3.34 -20.74
C PHE A 38 4.29 4.44 -19.77
N ASN A 39 5.58 4.48 -19.52
CA ASN A 39 6.19 5.50 -18.71
C ASN A 39 7.56 5.86 -19.28
N ARG A 40 7.83 7.16 -19.36
CA ARG A 40 9.11 7.70 -19.77
C ARG A 40 9.91 8.10 -18.54
N TYR A 41 11.13 7.64 -18.46
CA TYR A 41 12.07 8.03 -17.42
C TYR A 41 13.16 8.90 -18.04
N SER A 42 13.38 10.08 -17.48
CA SER A 42 14.57 10.89 -17.75
C SER A 42 15.50 10.80 -16.56
N TYR A 43 16.75 10.46 -16.82
CA TYR A 43 17.79 10.37 -15.80
C TYR A 43 18.54 11.69 -15.59
N ASP A 44 18.20 12.73 -16.34
CA ASP A 44 18.69 14.06 -16.07
C ASP A 44 18.15 14.52 -14.73
N ILE A 45 19.03 14.57 -13.72
CA ILE A 45 18.72 15.08 -12.41
C ILE A 45 18.55 16.60 -12.51
N ILE A 46 17.45 17.04 -13.06
CA ILE A 46 17.00 18.42 -12.86
C ILE A 46 16.56 18.47 -11.40
N LYS A 47 17.42 19.03 -10.54
CA LYS A 47 16.99 19.33 -9.17
C LYS A 47 15.76 20.21 -9.29
N PRO A 48 14.60 19.81 -8.74
CA PRO A 48 13.43 20.66 -8.78
C PRO A 48 13.80 21.98 -8.11
N ASP A 49 13.74 23.04 -8.85
CA ASP A 49 13.92 24.39 -8.33
C ASP A 49 12.67 24.71 -7.51
N SER A 50 12.78 24.52 -6.21
CA SER A 50 11.68 24.76 -5.25
C SER A 50 11.24 26.22 -5.19
N SER A 51 11.89 27.11 -5.92
CA SER A 51 11.55 28.54 -6.02
C SER A 51 10.62 28.87 -7.20
N LYS A 52 10.36 27.91 -8.11
CA LYS A 52 9.46 28.15 -9.24
C LYS A 52 8.01 28.13 -8.76
N GLU A 53 7.30 29.22 -9.03
CA GLU A 53 5.82 29.29 -8.91
C GLU A 53 5.19 28.06 -9.61
N LYS A 54 4.07 27.56 -9.05
CA LYS A 54 3.27 26.52 -9.70
C LYS A 54 3.03 26.94 -11.15
N LYS A 55 3.61 26.19 -12.10
CA LYS A 55 3.30 26.39 -13.52
C LYS A 55 1.80 26.19 -13.73
N ASP A 56 1.20 27.01 -14.56
CA ASP A 56 -0.15 26.75 -15.07
C ASP A 56 -0.10 25.53 -15.98
N ASN A 57 -0.73 24.44 -15.53
CA ASN A 57 -0.71 23.14 -16.21
C ASN A 57 -1.94 22.92 -17.09
N THR A 58 -2.83 23.90 -17.21
CA THR A 58 -4.11 23.77 -17.93
C THR A 58 -3.92 23.23 -19.35
N ALA A 59 -2.98 23.79 -20.11
CA ALA A 59 -2.72 23.35 -21.48
C ALA A 59 -2.15 21.91 -21.56
N ALA A 60 -1.41 21.45 -20.55
CA ALA A 60 -0.92 20.09 -20.48
C ALA A 60 -2.05 19.10 -20.16
N LEU A 61 -2.94 19.48 -19.25
CA LEU A 61 -4.13 18.69 -18.90
C LEU A 61 -5.07 18.55 -20.11
N GLU A 62 -5.36 19.63 -20.83
CA GLU A 62 -6.19 19.60 -22.06
C GLU A 62 -5.62 18.65 -23.12
N LYS A 63 -4.30 18.63 -23.30
CA LYS A 63 -3.65 17.72 -24.25
C LYS A 63 -3.65 16.27 -23.79
N ALA A 64 -3.44 16.01 -22.50
CA ALA A 64 -3.55 14.69 -21.93
C ALA A 64 -4.98 14.15 -22.07
N ASP A 65 -5.96 15.01 -21.83
CA ASP A 65 -7.37 14.69 -21.97
C ASP A 65 -7.75 14.38 -23.42
N THR A 66 -7.34 15.23 -24.36
CA THR A 66 -7.50 15.00 -25.80
C THR A 66 -6.88 13.68 -26.26
N PHE A 67 -5.75 13.30 -25.68
CA PHE A 67 -5.12 11.99 -25.95
C PHE A 67 -6.02 10.84 -25.46
N LEU A 68 -6.53 10.92 -24.23
CA LEU A 68 -7.44 9.90 -23.69
C LEU A 68 -8.72 9.79 -24.51
N GLU A 69 -9.34 10.89 -24.89
CA GLU A 69 -10.54 10.91 -25.73
C GLU A 69 -10.30 10.29 -27.12
N LYS A 70 -9.15 10.58 -27.72
CA LYS A 70 -8.84 10.09 -29.06
C LYS A 70 -8.58 8.58 -29.11
N TYR A 71 -7.87 8.04 -28.12
CA TYR A 71 -7.40 6.66 -28.16
C TYR A 71 -8.18 5.71 -27.27
N PHE A 72 -8.94 6.23 -26.31
CA PHE A 72 -9.66 5.47 -25.29
C PHE A 72 -11.08 6.01 -25.05
N ALA A 73 -11.75 6.40 -26.12
CA ALA A 73 -13.11 6.97 -26.09
C ALA A 73 -14.14 6.05 -25.41
N ASP A 74 -13.95 4.74 -25.50
CA ASP A 74 -14.79 3.72 -24.87
C ASP A 74 -14.59 3.63 -23.34
N LYS A 75 -13.53 4.26 -22.81
CA LYS A 75 -13.15 4.25 -21.40
C LYS A 75 -13.30 5.62 -20.73
N THR A 76 -14.11 6.51 -21.29
CA THR A 76 -14.22 7.91 -20.84
C THR A 76 -15.28 8.18 -19.77
N ALA A 77 -16.17 7.21 -19.49
CA ALA A 77 -17.21 7.38 -18.49
C ALA A 77 -16.63 7.27 -17.07
N ALA A 78 -16.21 8.38 -16.50
CA ALA A 78 -15.54 8.37 -15.22
C ALA A 78 -15.63 9.71 -14.47
N SER A 79 -15.44 9.67 -13.16
CA SER A 79 -15.22 10.88 -12.39
C SER A 79 -13.82 11.41 -12.67
N GLU A 80 -13.72 12.64 -13.13
CA GLU A 80 -12.44 13.30 -13.36
C GLU A 80 -11.83 13.75 -12.04
N LYS A 81 -10.53 13.46 -11.89
CA LYS A 81 -9.69 14.08 -10.87
C LYS A 81 -8.42 14.54 -11.54
N GLU A 82 -8.13 15.81 -11.43
CA GLU A 82 -6.85 16.35 -11.81
C GLU A 82 -5.84 16.12 -10.68
N ASN A 83 -4.67 15.61 -11.03
CA ASN A 83 -3.58 15.43 -10.09
C ASN A 83 -2.28 15.97 -10.70
N GLY A 84 -1.97 17.22 -10.43
CA GLY A 84 -0.81 17.91 -11.00
C GLY A 84 -0.90 18.03 -12.52
N ASP A 85 0.02 17.39 -13.26
CA ASP A 85 0.10 17.42 -14.72
C ASP A 85 -0.61 16.23 -15.38
N SER A 86 -1.42 15.48 -14.64
CA SER A 86 -2.06 14.26 -15.09
C SER A 86 -3.57 14.34 -15.05
N VAL A 87 -4.22 13.87 -16.09
CA VAL A 87 -5.65 13.56 -16.09
C VAL A 87 -5.83 12.15 -15.56
N PHE A 88 -6.75 11.99 -14.62
CA PHE A 88 -7.07 10.73 -14.00
C PHE A 88 -8.58 10.49 -14.05
N ARG A 89 -9.01 9.41 -14.68
CA ARG A 89 -10.42 9.04 -14.84
C ARG A 89 -10.66 7.66 -14.24
N VAL A 90 -11.62 7.58 -13.31
CA VAL A 90 -12.02 6.34 -12.65
C VAL A 90 -13.31 5.83 -13.27
N ARG A 91 -13.35 4.55 -13.60
CA ARG A 91 -14.57 3.91 -14.15
C ARG A 91 -15.74 4.01 -13.19
N LEU A 92 -16.90 4.36 -13.71
CA LEU A 92 -18.16 4.27 -12.97
C LEU A 92 -18.85 2.92 -13.31
N VAL A 93 -19.18 2.18 -12.27
CA VAL A 93 -20.00 0.96 -12.38
C VAL A 93 -21.25 1.16 -11.51
N ASN A 94 -22.43 1.10 -12.10
CA ASN A 94 -23.68 1.44 -11.42
C ASN A 94 -23.63 2.84 -10.75
N ASP A 95 -23.00 3.82 -11.40
CA ASP A 95 -22.75 5.18 -10.92
C ASP A 95 -21.82 5.28 -9.69
N ILE A 96 -21.15 4.17 -9.33
CA ILE A 96 -20.17 4.13 -8.24
C ILE A 96 -18.76 4.10 -8.83
N PRO A 97 -17.83 4.95 -8.35
CA PRO A 97 -16.42 4.90 -8.77
C PRO A 97 -15.76 3.58 -8.37
N TYR A 98 -15.22 2.87 -9.35
CA TYR A 98 -14.44 1.65 -9.15
C TYR A 98 -12.95 1.98 -9.21
N GLY A 99 -12.33 2.23 -8.04
CA GLY A 99 -10.98 2.78 -7.92
C GLY A 99 -9.87 1.94 -8.54
N ASP A 100 -10.06 0.61 -8.65
CA ASP A 100 -9.09 -0.27 -9.31
C ASP A 100 -9.18 -0.23 -10.85
N ASN A 101 -10.23 0.39 -11.40
CA ASN A 101 -10.39 0.61 -12.83
C ASN A 101 -10.24 2.09 -13.15
N TYR A 102 -9.16 2.44 -13.79
CA TYR A 102 -8.84 3.82 -14.14
C TYR A 102 -8.05 3.94 -15.43
N ILE A 103 -8.07 5.12 -15.98
CA ILE A 103 -7.21 5.53 -17.08
C ILE A 103 -6.57 6.87 -16.71
N THR A 104 -5.29 6.99 -16.95
CA THR A 104 -4.54 8.22 -16.64
C THR A 104 -3.53 8.52 -17.73
N ALA A 105 -3.31 9.81 -17.98
CA ALA A 105 -2.26 10.27 -18.87
C ALA A 105 -1.65 11.57 -18.33
N SER A 106 -0.34 11.75 -18.53
CA SER A 106 0.36 12.99 -18.26
C SER A 106 1.03 13.52 -19.53
N TRP A 107 1.13 14.84 -19.61
CA TRP A 107 1.69 15.54 -20.74
C TRP A 107 2.93 16.33 -20.34
N ASP A 108 4.06 16.06 -21.03
CA ASP A 108 5.26 16.87 -20.94
C ASP A 108 5.11 18.11 -21.82
N GLY A 109 4.76 19.25 -21.19
CA GLY A 109 4.55 20.51 -21.88
C GLY A 109 5.82 21.11 -22.50
N GLU A 110 7.01 20.76 -21.98
CA GLU A 110 8.27 21.27 -22.51
C GLU A 110 8.64 20.56 -23.83
N ASN A 111 8.41 19.27 -23.90
CA ASN A 111 8.71 18.47 -25.09
C ASN A 111 7.48 18.20 -25.97
N ASN A 112 6.32 18.73 -25.61
CA ASN A 112 5.05 18.63 -26.35
C ASN A 112 4.67 17.17 -26.70
N ARG A 113 4.67 16.29 -25.70
CA ARG A 113 4.42 14.85 -25.86
C ARG A 113 3.75 14.24 -24.62
N ILE A 114 3.16 13.07 -24.80
CA ILE A 114 2.75 12.23 -23.67
C ILE A 114 4.00 11.74 -22.90
N ASP A 115 3.97 11.90 -21.59
CA ASP A 115 5.03 11.46 -20.70
C ASP A 115 4.73 10.10 -20.07
N SER A 116 3.50 9.92 -19.60
CA SER A 116 3.04 8.63 -19.09
C SER A 116 1.58 8.36 -19.45
N PHE A 117 1.25 7.09 -19.46
CA PHE A 117 -0.09 6.57 -19.64
C PHE A 117 -0.26 5.29 -18.86
N SER A 118 -1.42 5.08 -18.26
CA SER A 118 -1.80 3.80 -17.65
C SER A 118 -3.29 3.56 -17.80
N CYS A 119 -3.65 2.36 -18.18
CA CYS A 119 -5.02 1.88 -18.26
C CYS A 119 -5.15 0.58 -17.48
N ARG A 120 -6.00 0.58 -16.46
CA ARG A 120 -6.41 -0.60 -15.73
C ARG A 120 -7.92 -0.72 -15.88
N TRP A 121 -8.35 -1.73 -16.62
CA TRP A 121 -9.76 -1.83 -17.02
C TRP A 121 -10.19 -3.28 -17.09
N ASP A 122 -11.02 -3.72 -16.15
CA ASP A 122 -11.54 -5.07 -16.13
C ASP A 122 -12.58 -5.25 -17.24
N GLU A 123 -12.52 -6.36 -17.95
CA GLU A 123 -13.46 -6.65 -19.04
C GLU A 123 -14.86 -6.93 -18.51
N ASP A 124 -14.98 -7.67 -17.41
CA ASP A 124 -16.26 -8.10 -16.84
C ASP A 124 -16.54 -7.47 -15.47
N VAL A 125 -17.42 -6.49 -15.46
CA VAL A 125 -17.96 -5.86 -14.24
C VAL A 125 -19.42 -6.26 -13.97
N SER A 126 -19.97 -7.22 -14.72
CA SER A 126 -21.38 -7.63 -14.64
C SER A 126 -21.75 -8.24 -13.28
N LYS A 127 -20.76 -8.75 -12.55
CA LYS A 127 -20.95 -9.34 -11.20
C LYS A 127 -20.91 -8.33 -10.07
N MET A 128 -20.62 -7.05 -10.35
CA MET A 128 -20.60 -6.04 -9.32
C MET A 128 -22.00 -5.75 -8.77
N PRO A 129 -22.16 -5.74 -7.46
CA PRO A 129 -23.46 -5.52 -6.83
C PRO A 129 -23.97 -4.09 -7.12
N LYS A 130 -25.27 -3.98 -7.30
CA LYS A 130 -25.92 -2.68 -7.44
C LYS A 130 -26.02 -1.99 -6.05
N PRO A 131 -26.08 -0.65 -6.00
CA PRO A 131 -26.18 0.12 -4.77
C PRO A 131 -27.62 0.11 -4.18
N GLU A 132 -28.23 -1.05 -4.10
CA GLU A 132 -29.58 -1.22 -3.57
C GLU A 132 -29.51 -1.72 -2.12
N ASN A 133 -30.40 -1.22 -1.26
CA ASN A 133 -30.49 -1.62 0.16
C ASN A 133 -29.18 -1.39 0.95
N ILE A 134 -28.54 -0.27 0.70
CA ILE A 134 -27.33 0.15 1.42
C ILE A 134 -27.69 1.05 2.60
N ILE A 135 -26.83 1.05 3.63
CA ILE A 135 -26.94 1.99 4.75
C ILE A 135 -26.64 3.43 4.29
N SER A 136 -27.11 4.41 5.04
CA SER A 136 -26.79 5.82 4.73
C SER A 136 -25.32 6.15 5.01
N ALA A 137 -24.82 7.22 4.38
CA ALA A 137 -23.46 7.72 4.64
C ALA A 137 -23.31 8.16 6.11
N GLU A 138 -24.35 8.72 6.70
CA GLU A 138 -24.40 9.13 8.10
C GLU A 138 -24.29 7.92 9.04
N ASP A 139 -25.02 6.85 8.75
CA ASP A 139 -24.94 5.60 9.53
C ASP A 139 -23.57 4.95 9.40
N ALA A 140 -22.99 4.93 8.19
CA ALA A 140 -21.63 4.44 7.96
C ALA A 140 -20.61 5.25 8.76
N ALA A 141 -20.70 6.59 8.71
CA ALA A 141 -19.83 7.48 9.47
C ALA A 141 -19.98 7.27 10.99
N ALA A 142 -21.21 7.13 11.49
CA ALA A 142 -21.46 6.87 12.90
C ALA A 142 -20.83 5.55 13.38
N LYS A 143 -20.94 4.49 12.59
CA LYS A 143 -20.29 3.19 12.88
C LYS A 143 -18.77 3.30 12.87
N MET A 144 -18.19 4.03 11.89
CA MET A 144 -16.75 4.26 11.80
C MET A 144 -16.23 4.98 13.05
N PHE A 145 -16.86 6.09 13.44
CA PHE A 145 -16.43 6.88 14.61
C PHE A 145 -16.69 6.18 15.94
N ALA A 146 -17.69 5.33 16.03
CA ALA A 146 -17.90 4.51 17.21
C ALA A 146 -16.77 3.51 17.45
N LYS A 147 -16.21 2.95 16.37
CA LYS A 147 -15.12 1.99 16.43
C LYS A 147 -13.75 2.67 16.47
N TYR A 148 -13.54 3.68 15.64
CA TYR A 148 -12.31 4.42 15.50
C TYR A 148 -12.54 5.91 15.77
N PRO A 149 -12.57 6.32 17.05
CA PRO A 149 -12.81 7.71 17.40
C PRO A 149 -11.70 8.62 16.90
N ILE A 150 -12.08 9.86 16.59
CA ILE A 150 -11.08 10.89 16.34
C ILE A 150 -10.51 11.38 17.67
N GLU A 151 -9.20 11.57 17.68
CA GLU A 151 -8.44 11.97 18.87
C GLU A 151 -7.70 13.28 18.62
N LEU A 152 -7.61 14.10 19.64
CA LEU A 152 -6.82 15.32 19.59
C LEU A 152 -5.33 14.99 19.83
N ARG A 153 -4.48 15.27 18.86
CA ARG A 153 -3.04 15.03 18.95
C ARG A 153 -2.22 16.26 18.57
N TYR A 154 -1.00 16.32 19.07
CA TYR A 154 -0.01 17.28 18.60
C TYR A 154 0.82 16.66 17.48
N ILE A 155 0.93 17.39 16.36
CA ILE A 155 1.83 17.06 15.25
C ILE A 155 2.95 18.08 15.24
N LYS A 156 4.20 17.62 15.15
CA LYS A 156 5.36 18.48 14.97
C LYS A 156 5.61 18.64 13.46
N SER A 157 5.47 19.87 12.97
CA SER A 157 5.82 20.23 11.60
C SER A 157 6.97 21.24 11.67
N ASP A 158 8.15 20.85 11.25
CA ASP A 158 9.39 21.62 11.37
C ASP A 158 9.66 22.08 12.81
N LYS A 159 9.49 23.38 13.08
CA LYS A 159 9.70 23.99 14.41
C LYS A 159 8.40 24.33 15.14
N LYS A 160 7.24 23.95 14.59
CA LYS A 160 5.93 24.29 15.14
C LYS A 160 5.18 23.05 15.60
N TYR A 161 4.42 23.20 16.70
CA TYR A 161 3.46 22.19 17.14
C TYR A 161 2.05 22.63 16.73
N VAL A 162 1.37 21.74 16.03
CA VAL A 162 -0.01 21.96 15.56
C VAL A 162 -0.92 20.99 16.29
N LYS A 163 -2.05 21.46 16.81
CA LYS A 163 -3.11 20.61 17.34
C LYS A 163 -3.95 20.12 16.17
N CYS A 164 -4.11 18.81 16.05
CA CYS A 164 -4.89 18.19 14.99
C CYS A 164 -5.82 17.12 15.55
N TRP A 165 -7.02 17.06 15.00
CA TRP A 165 -7.86 15.88 15.12
C TRP A 165 -7.37 14.83 14.14
N THR A 166 -7.13 13.62 14.61
CA THR A 166 -6.66 12.50 13.78
C THR A 166 -7.51 11.27 14.05
N PHE A 167 -7.65 10.43 13.04
CA PHE A 167 -8.28 9.13 13.20
C PHE A 167 -7.36 8.19 13.96
N SER A 168 -7.92 7.34 14.79
CA SER A 168 -7.17 6.31 15.52
C SER A 168 -6.72 5.18 14.60
N GLU A 169 -7.43 4.97 13.48
CA GLU A 169 -7.11 3.96 12.48
C GLU A 169 -7.34 4.52 11.07
N ILE A 170 -6.53 4.10 10.11
CA ILE A 170 -6.66 4.40 8.68
C ILE A 170 -6.51 3.12 7.88
N GLY A 171 -7.17 3.04 6.72
CA GLY A 171 -7.07 1.88 5.85
C GLY A 171 -8.15 0.83 6.07
N VAL A 172 -9.24 1.21 6.71
CA VAL A 172 -10.44 0.40 6.83
C VAL A 172 -11.59 0.99 6.02
N ASN A 173 -12.55 0.15 5.66
CA ASN A 173 -13.76 0.52 4.94
C ASN A 173 -15.00 0.10 5.74
N ILE A 174 -16.15 0.62 5.36
CA ILE A 174 -17.45 0.18 5.87
C ILE A 174 -18.17 -0.56 4.75
N ASN A 175 -18.58 -1.79 4.99
CA ASN A 175 -19.45 -2.51 4.07
C ASN A 175 -20.79 -1.79 3.98
N ALA A 176 -21.15 -1.35 2.77
CA ALA A 176 -22.34 -0.54 2.58
C ALA A 176 -23.67 -1.28 2.81
N PHE A 177 -23.68 -2.61 2.79
CA PHE A 177 -24.91 -3.40 2.98
C PHE A 177 -25.24 -3.64 4.45
N ASP A 178 -24.26 -4.01 5.28
CA ASP A 178 -24.48 -4.39 6.67
C ASP A 178 -23.80 -3.45 7.69
N GLY A 179 -22.96 -2.56 7.23
CA GLY A 179 -22.24 -1.60 8.04
C GLY A 179 -21.12 -2.20 8.87
N LYS A 180 -20.63 -3.37 8.50
CA LYS A 180 -19.45 -3.96 9.12
C LYS A 180 -18.18 -3.26 8.66
N ILE A 181 -17.21 -3.20 9.55
CA ILE A 181 -15.89 -2.67 9.20
C ILE A 181 -15.11 -3.76 8.50
N VAL A 182 -14.59 -3.45 7.32
CA VAL A 182 -13.86 -4.37 6.48
C VAL A 182 -12.49 -3.80 6.12
N GLY A 183 -11.52 -4.69 5.89
CA GLY A 183 -10.19 -4.35 5.40
C GLY A 183 -10.17 -3.97 3.92
N TRP A 184 -8.98 -3.84 3.39
CA TRP A 184 -8.74 -3.59 1.95
C TRP A 184 -9.12 -4.77 1.06
N ASP A 185 -9.14 -5.98 1.63
CA ASP A 185 -9.56 -7.22 1.00
C ASP A 185 -11.09 -7.44 1.00
N GLY A 186 -11.84 -6.55 1.69
CA GLY A 186 -13.29 -6.65 1.87
C GLY A 186 -13.73 -7.60 2.98
N GLU A 187 -12.80 -8.27 3.66
CA GLU A 187 -13.09 -9.14 4.79
C GLU A 187 -13.37 -8.34 6.07
N GLU A 188 -14.24 -8.84 6.92
CA GLU A 188 -14.56 -8.20 8.18
C GLU A 188 -13.32 -8.08 9.08
N VAL A 189 -13.01 -6.84 9.51
CA VAL A 189 -11.93 -6.61 10.48
C VAL A 189 -12.34 -7.20 11.81
N LYS A 190 -11.81 -8.36 12.12
CA LYS A 190 -12.01 -9.03 13.40
C LYS A 190 -11.30 -8.23 14.48
N ASP A 191 -11.97 -8.10 15.61
CA ASP A 191 -11.45 -7.38 16.81
C ASP A 191 -10.42 -8.22 17.59
N ASP A 192 -9.79 -9.17 16.93
CA ASP A 192 -8.83 -10.11 17.53
C ASP A 192 -7.56 -9.44 18.09
N ARG A 193 -7.44 -8.10 17.85
CA ARG A 193 -6.29 -7.29 18.30
C ARG A 193 -6.47 -6.62 19.65
N SER A 194 -7.53 -6.96 20.38
CA SER A 194 -7.80 -6.31 21.68
C SER A 194 -6.78 -6.63 22.77
N GLY A 195 -5.87 -7.58 22.50
CA GLY A 195 -4.97 -8.11 23.54
C GLY A 195 -5.72 -8.77 24.70
N THR A 196 -7.03 -9.02 24.49
CA THR A 196 -7.88 -9.72 25.45
C THR A 196 -7.96 -11.17 25.03
N TYR A 197 -7.30 -12.02 25.79
CA TYR A 197 -7.31 -13.46 25.57
C TYR A 197 -8.04 -14.13 26.73
N SER A 198 -8.78 -15.19 26.45
CA SER A 198 -9.59 -15.89 27.44
C SER A 198 -8.78 -16.67 28.48
N ASP A 199 -7.51 -16.91 28.19
CA ASP A 199 -6.60 -17.78 28.98
C ASP A 199 -5.53 -17.03 29.77
N ILE A 200 -5.58 -15.69 29.83
CA ILE A 200 -4.57 -14.88 30.54
C ILE A 200 -5.10 -14.19 31.81
N ASP A 201 -6.33 -14.48 32.23
CA ASP A 201 -6.87 -13.91 33.45
C ASP A 201 -6.05 -14.36 34.66
N GLY A 202 -5.49 -13.38 35.39
CA GLY A 202 -4.58 -13.64 36.50
C GLY A 202 -3.13 -13.97 36.10
N HIS A 203 -2.83 -14.09 34.81
CA HIS A 203 -1.46 -14.31 34.36
C HIS A 203 -0.68 -12.98 34.26
N TRP A 204 0.61 -12.99 34.61
CA TRP A 204 1.47 -11.82 34.60
C TRP A 204 1.59 -11.15 33.23
N ILE A 205 1.37 -11.89 32.13
CA ILE A 205 1.47 -11.43 30.76
C ILE A 205 0.33 -10.51 30.34
N LYS A 206 -0.80 -10.52 31.05
CA LYS A 206 -2.05 -9.82 30.66
C LYS A 206 -1.83 -8.36 30.29
N ASP A 207 -1.18 -7.61 31.17
CA ASP A 207 -0.93 -6.17 30.95
C ASP A 207 0.08 -5.93 29.81
N ILE A 208 1.01 -6.86 29.61
CA ILE A 208 1.99 -6.79 28.51
C ILE A 208 1.30 -7.09 27.19
N ALA A 209 0.50 -8.14 27.12
CA ALA A 209 -0.26 -8.51 25.91
C ALA A 209 -1.15 -7.35 25.46
N LYS A 210 -1.86 -6.71 26.41
CA LYS A 210 -2.70 -5.53 26.12
C LYS A 210 -1.86 -4.38 25.56
N LYS A 211 -0.73 -4.04 26.20
CA LYS A 211 0.17 -2.99 25.70
C LYS A 211 0.72 -3.29 24.30
N LEU A 212 1.10 -4.53 24.05
CA LEU A 212 1.59 -4.93 22.71
C LEU A 212 0.48 -4.83 21.66
N ALA A 213 -0.75 -5.20 22.00
CA ALA A 213 -1.90 -5.07 21.12
C ALA A 213 -2.20 -3.60 20.77
N ASP A 214 -2.03 -2.65 21.72
CA ASP A 214 -2.15 -1.21 21.47
C ASP A 214 -1.15 -0.71 20.38
N TYR A 215 -0.08 -1.46 20.15
CA TYR A 215 0.90 -1.23 19.08
C TYR A 215 0.71 -2.17 17.86
N GLY A 216 -0.41 -2.87 17.78
CA GLY A 216 -0.68 -3.81 16.69
C GLY A 216 0.10 -5.12 16.76
N ILE A 217 0.69 -5.43 17.92
CA ILE A 217 1.45 -6.67 18.14
C ILE A 217 0.57 -7.63 18.94
N ALA A 218 -0.04 -8.59 18.26
CA ALA A 218 -0.95 -9.56 18.87
C ALA A 218 -0.82 -10.94 18.18
N ILE A 219 -1.31 -11.96 18.85
CA ILE A 219 -1.50 -13.31 18.27
C ILE A 219 -2.97 -13.44 17.89
N ASP A 220 -3.26 -14.08 16.77
CA ASP A 220 -4.62 -14.34 16.32
C ASP A 220 -5.35 -15.31 17.24
N GLY A 221 -6.67 -15.07 17.36
CA GLY A 221 -7.56 -15.93 18.14
C GLY A 221 -7.83 -15.43 19.54
N ASP A 222 -8.59 -16.24 20.29
CA ASP A 222 -9.08 -15.92 21.63
C ASP A 222 -8.15 -16.37 22.75
N LYS A 223 -7.01 -17.02 22.43
CA LYS A 223 -6.05 -17.56 23.38
C LYS A 223 -4.63 -17.15 23.06
N LEU A 224 -3.92 -16.67 24.07
CA LEU A 224 -2.50 -16.34 23.98
C LEU A 224 -1.60 -17.55 24.16
N ARG A 225 -2.04 -18.55 24.93
CA ARG A 225 -1.27 -19.74 25.27
C ARG A 225 0.08 -19.42 25.92
N PRO A 226 0.12 -18.63 27.00
CA PRO A 226 1.35 -18.01 27.49
C PRO A 226 2.39 -19.02 28.04
N ASP A 227 1.94 -20.22 28.43
CA ASP A 227 2.81 -21.29 28.95
C ASP A 227 3.19 -22.32 27.89
N GLU A 228 2.76 -22.13 26.63
CA GLU A 228 3.12 -23.01 25.53
C GLU A 228 4.36 -22.49 24.78
N GLU A 229 5.06 -23.41 24.12
CA GLU A 229 6.19 -23.08 23.26
C GLU A 229 5.67 -22.48 21.94
N ILE A 230 6.20 -21.33 21.57
CA ILE A 230 5.85 -20.64 20.32
C ILE A 230 6.65 -21.19 19.13
N THR A 231 6.01 -21.30 17.96
CA THR A 231 6.71 -21.69 16.73
C THR A 231 7.52 -20.53 16.14
N GLN A 232 8.46 -20.83 15.24
CA GLN A 232 9.25 -19.81 14.56
C GLN A 232 8.35 -18.88 13.75
N ALA A 233 7.35 -19.40 13.02
CA ALA A 233 6.42 -18.59 12.24
C ALA A 233 5.61 -17.65 13.11
N GLU A 234 5.02 -18.13 14.21
CA GLU A 234 4.25 -17.30 15.15
C GLU A 234 5.14 -16.19 15.77
N PHE A 235 6.35 -16.54 16.18
CA PHE A 235 7.29 -15.56 16.75
C PHE A 235 7.70 -14.50 15.73
N LEU A 236 8.02 -14.89 14.50
CA LEU A 236 8.40 -13.95 13.44
C LEU A 236 7.23 -13.04 12.99
N LYS A 237 6.00 -13.53 13.06
CA LYS A 237 4.81 -12.68 12.86
C LYS A 237 4.78 -11.53 13.89
N LEU A 238 5.01 -11.84 15.17
CA LEU A 238 5.08 -10.82 16.23
C LEU A 238 6.25 -9.85 16.02
N VAL A 239 7.41 -10.36 15.66
CA VAL A 239 8.60 -9.52 15.36
C VAL A 239 8.30 -8.58 14.20
N TYR A 240 7.72 -9.09 13.11
CA TYR A 240 7.38 -8.28 11.95
C TYR A 240 6.32 -7.23 12.28
N SER A 241 5.29 -7.57 13.05
CA SER A 241 4.28 -6.61 13.51
C SER A 241 4.92 -5.46 14.28
N GLY A 242 5.90 -5.76 15.13
CA GLY A 242 6.68 -4.73 15.84
C GLY A 242 7.55 -3.86 14.93
N MET A 243 8.06 -4.41 13.83
CA MET A 243 8.87 -3.65 12.86
C MET A 243 8.03 -2.77 11.95
N SER A 244 6.86 -3.22 11.55
CA SER A 244 6.00 -2.57 10.54
C SER A 244 4.97 -1.63 11.15
N GLY A 245 4.71 -1.74 12.44
CA GLY A 245 3.64 -0.98 13.12
C GLY A 245 2.23 -1.41 12.73
N SER A 246 2.09 -2.50 11.99
CA SER A 246 0.80 -3.04 11.57
C SER A 246 0.87 -4.55 11.48
N TYR A 247 -0.20 -5.19 11.94
CA TYR A 247 -0.42 -6.61 11.77
C TYR A 247 -1.14 -6.85 10.44
N TYR A 248 -0.63 -7.79 9.66
CA TYR A 248 -1.32 -8.32 8.48
C TYR A 248 -1.53 -9.82 8.69
N ASP A 249 -2.63 -10.34 8.17
CA ASP A 249 -2.75 -11.78 7.95
C ASP A 249 -1.72 -12.17 6.89
N MET A 250 -0.53 -12.54 7.39
CA MET A 250 0.64 -12.71 6.55
C MET A 250 0.69 -14.14 6.05
N ASP A 251 0.71 -14.29 4.73
CA ASP A 251 1.17 -15.52 4.10
C ASP A 251 2.57 -15.89 4.62
N ILE A 252 2.74 -17.16 4.99
CA ILE A 252 4.00 -17.65 5.60
C ILE A 252 5.17 -17.49 4.64
N ASP A 253 5.00 -17.79 3.35
CA ASP A 253 6.08 -17.69 2.37
C ASP A 253 6.50 -16.24 2.15
N TRP A 254 5.53 -15.33 2.18
CA TRP A 254 5.80 -13.90 2.12
C TRP A 254 6.55 -13.41 3.35
N LEU A 255 6.13 -13.83 4.55
CA LEU A 255 6.80 -13.49 5.82
C LEU A 255 8.27 -13.92 5.80
N TYR A 256 8.54 -15.17 5.43
CA TYR A 256 9.90 -15.70 5.38
C TYR A 256 10.77 -14.97 4.38
N ARG A 257 10.28 -14.72 3.16
CA ARG A 257 10.99 -13.87 2.18
C ARG A 257 11.33 -12.51 2.78
N ARG A 258 10.38 -11.87 3.45
CA ARG A 258 10.59 -10.56 4.06
C ARG A 258 11.61 -10.58 5.19
N MET A 259 11.59 -11.61 6.04
CA MET A 259 12.57 -11.77 7.12
C MET A 259 13.97 -12.04 6.58
N ASN A 260 14.08 -12.80 5.50
CA ASN A 260 15.34 -13.08 4.82
C ASN A 260 15.89 -11.79 4.14
N ASP A 261 15.09 -11.07 3.40
CA ASP A 261 15.45 -9.80 2.75
C ASP A 261 15.95 -8.76 3.75
N THR A 262 15.30 -8.68 4.90
CA THR A 262 15.68 -7.75 5.98
C THR A 262 16.83 -8.28 6.85
N ARG A 263 17.29 -9.50 6.59
CA ARG A 263 18.37 -10.19 7.31
C ARG A 263 18.08 -10.40 8.80
N VAL A 264 16.83 -10.49 9.17
CA VAL A 264 16.39 -10.90 10.51
C VAL A 264 16.62 -12.41 10.67
N LEU A 265 16.29 -13.17 9.62
CA LEU A 265 16.45 -14.61 9.54
C LEU A 265 17.29 -14.98 8.32
N PRO A 266 18.38 -15.74 8.43
CA PRO A 266 19.04 -16.34 7.29
C PRO A 266 18.14 -17.40 6.65
N GLU A 267 18.15 -17.53 5.33
CA GLU A 267 17.34 -18.51 4.60
C GLU A 267 17.59 -19.95 5.06
N SER A 268 18.83 -20.25 5.44
CA SER A 268 19.23 -21.55 5.98
C SER A 268 18.64 -21.90 7.36
N GLU A 269 18.06 -20.91 8.06
CA GLU A 269 17.43 -21.07 9.38
C GLU A 269 15.90 -21.12 9.29
N ASN A 270 15.29 -21.17 8.09
CA ASN A 270 13.84 -21.26 7.91
C ASN A 270 13.29 -22.59 8.44
N ALA A 271 12.42 -22.51 9.45
CA ALA A 271 11.85 -23.68 10.14
C ALA A 271 10.50 -23.34 10.79
N SER A 272 9.46 -23.12 9.96
CA SER A 272 8.17 -22.53 10.36
C SER A 272 7.49 -23.18 11.55
N ASP A 273 7.53 -24.52 11.61
CA ASP A 273 6.84 -25.33 12.61
C ASP A 273 7.71 -25.69 13.82
N GLU A 274 9.00 -25.37 13.75
CA GLU A 274 9.91 -25.62 14.88
C GLU A 274 9.71 -24.60 16.00
N LYS A 275 9.92 -25.06 17.23
CA LYS A 275 9.82 -24.20 18.41
C LYS A 275 11.04 -23.28 18.53
N VAL A 276 10.78 -22.02 18.81
CA VAL A 276 11.85 -21.03 18.95
C VAL A 276 12.57 -21.20 20.29
N THR A 277 13.87 -21.38 20.25
CA THR A 277 14.69 -21.33 21.46
C THR A 277 14.85 -19.89 21.96
N ARG A 278 15.08 -19.70 23.26
CA ARG A 278 15.32 -18.38 23.84
C ARG A 278 16.47 -17.65 23.16
N GLU A 279 17.52 -18.36 22.80
CA GLU A 279 18.67 -17.82 22.06
C GLU A 279 18.26 -17.27 20.69
N ASN A 280 17.51 -18.06 19.91
CA ASN A 280 17.05 -17.64 18.60
C ASN A 280 16.07 -16.47 18.69
N ALA A 281 15.15 -16.47 19.66
CA ALA A 281 14.25 -15.36 19.91
C ALA A 281 15.00 -14.04 20.12
N ILE A 282 16.00 -14.05 21.00
CA ILE A 282 16.85 -12.85 21.26
C ILE A 282 17.61 -12.46 20.01
N ARG A 283 18.18 -13.41 19.28
CA ARG A 283 18.93 -13.16 18.04
C ARG A 283 18.06 -12.49 16.99
N TYR A 284 16.85 -12.98 16.77
CA TYR A 284 15.92 -12.40 15.80
C TYR A 284 15.47 -11.02 16.21
N LEU A 285 15.19 -10.78 17.48
CA LEU A 285 14.85 -9.44 17.99
C LEU A 285 15.99 -8.44 17.80
N LEU A 286 17.22 -8.80 18.15
CA LEU A 286 18.38 -7.93 17.97
C LEU A 286 18.60 -7.60 16.50
N ARG A 287 18.51 -8.58 15.60
CA ARG A 287 18.62 -8.37 14.15
C ARG A 287 17.50 -7.47 13.61
N ALA A 288 16.26 -7.64 14.11
CA ALA A 288 15.13 -6.75 13.77
C ALA A 288 15.37 -5.30 14.20
N MET A 289 16.07 -5.09 15.32
CA MET A 289 16.51 -3.78 15.80
C MET A 289 17.74 -3.21 15.07
N GLY A 290 18.26 -3.93 14.06
CA GLY A 290 19.45 -3.53 13.31
C GLY A 290 20.77 -3.83 14.04
N ILE A 291 20.72 -4.51 15.18
CA ILE A 291 21.90 -4.97 15.92
C ILE A 291 22.34 -6.30 15.31
N ARG A 292 23.42 -6.26 14.56
CA ARG A 292 23.97 -7.45 13.91
C ARG A 292 24.97 -8.14 14.82
N ASP A 293 25.17 -9.43 14.58
CA ASP A 293 26.16 -10.21 15.29
C ASP A 293 27.51 -9.49 15.23
N VAL A 294 28.03 -9.13 16.38
CA VAL A 294 29.42 -8.71 16.53
C VAL A 294 30.19 -10.00 16.57
N ALA A 295 30.96 -10.28 15.52
CA ALA A 295 31.82 -11.45 15.45
C ALA A 295 32.91 -11.41 16.53
#